data_e67e23cee35ad2c6a326c3874b6ea17e
#
_entry.id   e67e23cee35ad2c6a326c3874b6ea17e
#
_cell.length_a   1.000
_cell.length_b   1.000
_cell.length_c   1.000
_cell.angle_alpha   90.00
_cell.angle_beta   90.00
_cell.angle_gamma   90.00
#
_symmetry.space_group_name_H-M   'P 1'
#
loop_
_entity.id
_entity.type
_entity.pdbx_description
1 polymer ?
#
loop_
_entity_poly.entity_id
_entity_poly.type
_entity_poly.pdbx_seq_one_letter_code
_entity_poly.pdbx_strand_id
1 'polypeptide(L)'
;MIKSETKFIQDEQALEHELDIRALCGALWRGKIWIVVLAIIFATAALGASYLMQQKWSATAITDLPTISQLESYYSQQQFLRNLDTHINISPETQLPSISEEAYKEFITQIAAYDTRREFWLKSDYYKQHQEGDAKADAALLDELVNDIQFIPHDDKKVLNDSIKLTAESSRQANQLLRQYIAFANSRASAHLNDEVKGAWTTRAHSMDALVKRQEMVAKAVYNREMNVLQQSLKIAEKQGIRRNQTDTPVDQLPDSKMFMLGAPLLQAQLETLEAIGPKYDVDYDQNIAMLAALNVDPTLQDQFQAYRYLRTPEEPVTRDSPRRIFLMIMWGAVGALVGAGVALVRCSRK
;
A
#
# COMPACT_ATOMS: atom_id res chain seq x y z
N MET A 1 -8.17 -82.71 57.03
CA MET A 1 -7.91 -81.30 57.19
C MET A 1 -6.52 -81.03 56.57
N ILE A 2 -6.38 -80.97 55.28
CA ILE A 2 -5.22 -80.57 54.49
C ILE A 2 -5.71 -80.61 53.03
N LYS A 3 -6.06 -79.48 52.46
CA LYS A 3 -6.19 -79.23 50.99
C LYS A 3 -6.58 -77.78 50.76
N SER A 4 -5.64 -76.90 50.71
CA SER A 4 -5.83 -75.60 50.15
C SER A 4 -4.47 -74.76 49.97
N GLU A 5 -3.39 -75.38 49.54
CA GLU A 5 -2.13 -74.67 49.31
C GLU A 5 -1.45 -74.87 47.94
N THR A 6 -2.21 -75.34 46.95
CA THR A 6 -1.62 -75.62 45.62
C THR A 6 -2.30 -74.83 44.47
N LYS A 7 -2.86 -73.65 44.75
CA LYS A 7 -3.50 -72.85 43.68
C LYS A 7 -2.99 -71.42 43.54
N PHE A 8 -1.89 -71.04 44.21
CA PHE A 8 -1.35 -69.68 44.18
C PHE A 8 0.00 -69.55 43.44
N ILE A 9 0.51 -70.60 42.81
CA ILE A 9 1.81 -70.61 42.13
C ILE A 9 1.71 -70.59 40.59
N GLN A 10 0.49 -70.60 40.04
CA GLN A 10 0.32 -70.62 38.57
C GLN A 10 -0.09 -69.29 37.91
N ASP A 11 -0.31 -68.22 38.69
CA ASP A 11 -0.75 -66.94 38.15
C ASP A 11 0.38 -65.84 38.09
N GLU A 12 1.60 -66.16 38.50
CA GLU A 12 2.74 -65.24 38.53
C GLU A 12 3.66 -65.36 37.31
N GLN A 13 3.38 -66.26 36.35
CA GLN A 13 4.16 -66.38 35.09
C GLN A 13 3.57 -65.68 33.88
N ALA A 14 2.47 -64.90 34.05
CA ALA A 14 1.79 -64.27 32.91
C ALA A 14 2.01 -62.76 32.78
N LEU A 15 2.84 -62.14 33.63
CA LEU A 15 2.97 -60.68 33.67
C LEU A 15 4.43 -60.16 33.65
N GLU A 16 5.41 -60.94 33.29
CA GLU A 16 6.76 -60.45 33.04
C GLU A 16 7.13 -60.54 31.54
N HIS A 17 6.36 -59.84 30.69
CA HIS A 17 6.92 -59.31 29.47
C HIS A 17 7.52 -57.93 29.79
N GLU A 18 8.42 -57.87 30.79
CA GLU A 18 9.38 -56.75 30.87
C GLU A 18 10.13 -56.76 29.56
N LEU A 19 9.98 -55.69 28.78
CA LEU A 19 10.78 -55.42 27.59
C LEU A 19 12.23 -55.42 28.06
N ASP A 20 12.92 -56.58 27.94
CA ASP A 20 14.30 -56.72 28.28
C ASP A 20 15.13 -55.84 27.30
N ILE A 21 15.37 -54.60 27.71
CA ILE A 21 16.08 -53.57 26.92
C ILE A 21 17.44 -54.12 26.51
N ARG A 22 18.07 -54.97 27.29
CA ARG A 22 19.35 -55.58 26.95
C ARG A 22 19.23 -56.61 25.85
N ALA A 23 18.16 -57.42 25.82
CA ALA A 23 17.87 -58.38 24.77
C ALA A 23 17.55 -57.62 23.47
N LEU A 24 16.80 -56.51 23.57
CA LEU A 24 16.43 -55.64 22.44
C LEU A 24 17.65 -54.96 21.82
N CYS A 25 18.56 -54.39 22.64
CA CYS A 25 19.81 -53.83 22.16
C CYS A 25 20.73 -54.92 21.54
N GLY A 26 20.76 -56.13 22.10
CA GLY A 26 21.53 -57.25 21.54
C GLY A 26 20.99 -57.72 20.18
N ALA A 27 19.66 -57.76 20.01
CA ALA A 27 19.00 -58.09 18.75
C ALA A 27 19.25 -57.01 17.68
N LEU A 28 19.17 -55.74 18.02
CA LEU A 28 19.51 -54.61 17.16
C LEU A 28 20.98 -54.65 16.74
N TRP A 29 21.90 -54.95 17.67
CA TRP A 29 23.33 -55.04 17.35
C TRP A 29 23.67 -56.18 16.40
N ARG A 30 23.02 -57.34 16.52
CA ARG A 30 23.15 -58.45 15.57
C ARG A 30 22.54 -58.14 14.23
N GLY A 31 21.46 -57.31 14.17
CA GLY A 31 20.78 -56.88 12.96
C GLY A 31 21.35 -55.61 12.33
N LYS A 32 22.43 -55.00 12.81
CA LYS A 32 23.03 -53.74 12.39
C LYS A 32 23.19 -53.63 10.86
N ILE A 33 23.57 -54.71 10.19
CA ILE A 33 23.75 -54.72 8.73
C ILE A 33 22.41 -54.45 8.00
N TRP A 34 21.31 -55.05 8.46
CA TRP A 34 19.99 -54.81 7.85
C TRP A 34 19.50 -53.40 8.11
N ILE A 35 19.77 -52.83 9.27
CA ILE A 35 19.42 -51.44 9.61
C ILE A 35 20.18 -50.47 8.69
N VAL A 36 21.47 -50.66 8.52
CA VAL A 36 22.31 -49.81 7.67
C VAL A 36 21.97 -49.96 6.21
N VAL A 37 21.76 -51.18 5.70
CA VAL A 37 21.39 -51.44 4.30
C VAL A 37 20.05 -50.80 3.95
N LEU A 38 19.02 -50.99 4.79
CA LEU A 38 17.72 -50.39 4.57
C LEU A 38 17.74 -48.86 4.69
N ALA A 39 18.49 -48.31 5.63
CA ALA A 39 18.69 -46.88 5.75
C ALA A 39 19.32 -46.29 4.47
N ILE A 40 20.35 -46.94 3.91
CA ILE A 40 21.02 -46.51 2.67
C ILE A 40 20.05 -46.64 1.47
N ILE A 41 19.29 -47.73 1.34
CA ILE A 41 18.33 -47.94 0.25
C ILE A 41 17.25 -46.83 0.27
N PHE A 42 16.67 -46.54 1.46
CA PHE A 42 15.67 -45.49 1.58
C PHE A 42 16.23 -44.09 1.30
N ALA A 43 17.44 -43.81 1.79
CA ALA A 43 18.12 -42.55 1.55
C ALA A 43 18.45 -42.34 0.07
N THR A 44 18.93 -43.38 -0.63
CA THR A 44 19.22 -43.32 -2.07
C THR A 44 17.94 -43.23 -2.91
N ALA A 45 16.88 -43.94 -2.55
CA ALA A 45 15.57 -43.82 -3.21
C ALA A 45 14.98 -42.39 -3.04
N ALA A 46 15.09 -41.81 -1.85
CA ALA A 46 14.66 -40.43 -1.58
C ALA A 46 15.50 -39.41 -2.38
N LEU A 47 16.81 -39.65 -2.50
CA LEU A 47 17.68 -38.83 -3.33
C LEU A 47 17.25 -38.89 -4.82
N GLY A 48 16.98 -40.09 -5.34
CA GLY A 48 16.48 -40.29 -6.70
C GLY A 48 15.14 -39.58 -6.95
N ALA A 49 14.19 -39.75 -6.05
CA ALA A 49 12.90 -39.05 -6.10
C ALA A 49 13.07 -37.51 -6.06
N SER A 50 14.03 -37.01 -5.25
CA SER A 50 14.33 -35.57 -5.18
C SER A 50 14.84 -34.97 -6.50
N TYR A 51 15.36 -35.75 -7.43
CA TYR A 51 15.76 -35.27 -8.77
C TYR A 51 14.57 -35.16 -9.74
N LEU A 52 13.51 -35.90 -9.47
CA LEU A 52 12.27 -35.85 -10.27
C LEU A 52 11.30 -34.75 -9.80
N MET A 53 11.48 -34.24 -8.57
CA MET A 53 10.64 -33.17 -8.05
C MET A 53 11.03 -31.82 -8.65
N GLN A 54 10.03 -31.00 -8.97
CA GLN A 54 10.22 -29.62 -9.43
C GLN A 54 11.00 -28.82 -8.39
N GLN A 55 11.98 -28.07 -8.85
CA GLN A 55 12.81 -27.23 -8.01
C GLN A 55 12.10 -25.89 -7.79
N LYS A 56 12.05 -25.45 -6.53
CA LYS A 56 11.51 -24.12 -6.19
C LYS A 56 12.64 -23.22 -5.67
N TRP A 57 12.75 -22.04 -6.29
CA TRP A 57 13.73 -21.03 -5.98
C TRP A 57 13.04 -19.72 -5.64
N SER A 58 13.39 -19.08 -4.55
CA SER A 58 12.77 -17.81 -4.14
C SER A 58 13.77 -16.68 -4.17
N ALA A 59 13.46 -15.68 -4.96
CA ALA A 59 14.10 -14.38 -4.90
C ALA A 59 13.38 -13.49 -3.86
N THR A 60 14.15 -12.64 -3.19
CA THR A 60 13.62 -11.72 -2.16
C THR A 60 14.14 -10.32 -2.42
N ALA A 61 13.25 -9.33 -2.34
CA ALA A 61 13.56 -7.92 -2.32
C ALA A 61 13.15 -7.31 -0.97
N ILE A 62 13.86 -6.29 -0.52
CA ILE A 62 13.50 -5.50 0.65
C ILE A 62 13.34 -4.06 0.18
N THR A 63 12.21 -3.44 0.50
CA THR A 63 11.86 -2.08 0.09
C THR A 63 11.62 -1.18 1.30
N ASP A 64 11.73 0.12 1.07
CA ASP A 64 11.57 1.18 2.06
C ASP A 64 11.04 2.45 1.37
N LEU A 65 10.78 3.47 2.17
CA LEU A 65 10.31 4.79 1.74
C LEU A 65 11.17 5.37 0.61
N PRO A 66 10.55 5.93 -0.45
CA PRO A 66 11.26 6.57 -1.53
C PRO A 66 11.90 7.89 -1.06
N THR A 67 12.96 8.29 -1.72
CA THR A 67 13.55 9.63 -1.58
C THR A 67 12.74 10.65 -2.39
N ILE A 68 12.86 11.94 -2.05
CA ILE A 68 12.20 13.03 -2.79
C ILE A 68 12.60 13.01 -4.27
N SER A 69 13.86 12.71 -4.56
CA SER A 69 14.36 12.64 -5.95
C SER A 69 13.74 11.50 -6.77
N GLN A 70 13.30 10.42 -6.13
CA GLN A 70 12.63 9.30 -6.80
C GLN A 70 11.16 9.59 -7.12
N LEU A 71 10.53 10.46 -6.34
CA LEU A 71 9.15 10.92 -6.55
C LEU A 71 9.04 12.02 -7.61
N GLU A 72 10.14 12.71 -7.92
CA GLU A 72 10.24 13.66 -9.02
C GLU A 72 9.13 14.73 -9.02
N SER A 73 8.43 14.90 -10.15
CA SER A 73 7.35 15.90 -10.30
C SER A 73 6.14 15.62 -9.40
N TYR A 74 5.84 14.34 -9.09
CA TYR A 74 4.76 14.00 -8.16
C TYR A 74 4.92 14.71 -6.82
N TYR A 75 6.14 14.68 -6.23
CA TYR A 75 6.41 15.35 -4.96
C TYR A 75 6.13 16.85 -5.01
N SER A 76 6.60 17.53 -6.06
CA SER A 76 6.43 18.99 -6.18
C SER A 76 4.96 19.39 -6.37
N GLN A 77 4.19 18.63 -7.17
CA GLN A 77 2.77 18.90 -7.40
C GLN A 77 1.93 18.62 -6.15
N GLN A 78 2.21 17.53 -5.46
CA GLN A 78 1.54 17.20 -4.20
C GLN A 78 1.87 18.23 -3.10
N GLN A 79 3.13 18.69 -3.03
CA GLN A 79 3.54 19.75 -2.10
C GLN A 79 2.82 21.07 -2.41
N PHE A 80 2.64 21.41 -3.69
CA PHE A 80 1.87 22.59 -4.09
C PHE A 80 0.42 22.50 -3.62
N LEU A 81 -0.25 21.38 -3.85
CA LEU A 81 -1.64 21.16 -3.40
C LEU A 81 -1.75 21.27 -1.87
N ARG A 82 -0.83 20.68 -1.11
CA ARG A 82 -0.82 20.78 0.36
C ARG A 82 -0.63 22.22 0.84
N ASN A 83 0.20 22.99 0.17
CA ASN A 83 0.40 24.41 0.50
C ASN A 83 -0.87 25.25 0.26
N LEU A 84 -1.67 24.93 -0.75
CA LEU A 84 -2.97 25.55 -0.96
C LEU A 84 -3.95 25.26 0.20
N ASP A 85 -3.88 24.06 0.77
CA ASP A 85 -4.77 23.62 1.86
C ASP A 85 -4.42 24.24 3.21
N THR A 86 -3.17 24.63 3.46
CA THR A 86 -2.75 25.25 4.73
C THR A 86 -3.36 26.63 4.95
N HIS A 87 -3.85 27.31 3.92
CA HIS A 87 -4.61 28.55 4.06
C HIS A 87 -6.07 28.33 4.50
N ILE A 88 -6.54 27.07 4.47
CA ILE A 88 -7.84 26.66 4.96
C ILE A 88 -7.59 25.94 6.28
N ASN A 89 -7.92 26.57 7.42
CA ASN A 89 -7.75 26.08 8.79
C ASN A 89 -8.07 24.56 8.94
N ILE A 90 -7.11 23.69 8.62
CA ILE A 90 -7.14 22.31 9.05
C ILE A 90 -6.50 22.28 10.42
N SER A 91 -7.23 21.77 11.39
CA SER A 91 -6.80 21.67 12.80
C SER A 91 -5.39 21.08 12.90
N PRO A 92 -4.46 21.69 13.63
CA PRO A 92 -3.06 21.23 13.71
C PRO A 92 -2.87 19.86 14.36
N GLU A 93 -3.94 19.21 14.83
CA GLU A 93 -3.89 17.91 15.50
C GLU A 93 -3.81 16.72 14.52
N THR A 94 -4.09 16.89 13.24
CA THR A 94 -3.95 15.82 12.26
C THR A 94 -2.65 16.01 11.49
N GLN A 95 -1.58 15.41 11.97
CA GLN A 95 -0.34 15.32 11.17
C GLN A 95 -0.62 14.47 9.94
N LEU A 96 -0.69 15.12 8.79
CA LEU A 96 -0.77 14.40 7.51
C LEU A 96 0.52 13.58 7.33
N PRO A 97 0.42 12.33 6.84
CA PRO A 97 1.60 11.55 6.52
C PRO A 97 2.47 12.31 5.50
N SER A 98 3.75 12.04 5.51
CA SER A 98 4.66 12.62 4.51
C SER A 98 4.28 12.15 3.10
N ILE A 99 4.60 12.94 2.08
CA ILE A 99 4.33 12.57 0.67
C ILE A 99 5.02 11.24 0.31
N SER A 100 6.22 11.01 0.88
CA SER A 100 6.94 9.74 0.71
C SER A 100 6.23 8.56 1.37
N GLU A 101 5.62 8.76 2.53
CA GLU A 101 4.83 7.72 3.21
C GLU A 101 3.56 7.38 2.45
N GLU A 102 2.85 8.37 1.91
CA GLU A 102 1.67 8.14 1.07
C GLU A 102 2.02 7.37 -0.20
N ALA A 103 3.08 7.78 -0.89
CA ALA A 103 3.53 7.12 -2.10
C ALA A 103 3.96 5.66 -1.83
N TYR A 104 4.70 5.44 -0.76
CA TYR A 104 5.12 4.10 -0.35
C TYR A 104 3.93 3.23 0.06
N LYS A 105 2.99 3.77 0.82
CA LYS A 105 1.78 3.06 1.21
C LYS A 105 0.97 2.58 0.01
N GLU A 106 0.83 3.43 -1.01
CA GLU A 106 0.16 3.03 -2.25
C GLU A 106 0.94 1.92 -2.97
N PHE A 107 2.27 2.04 -3.08
CA PHE A 107 3.10 0.97 -3.63
C PHE A 107 2.91 -0.36 -2.90
N ILE A 108 2.92 -0.37 -1.55
CA ILE A 108 2.69 -1.57 -0.75
C ILE A 108 1.27 -2.11 -0.96
N THR A 109 0.27 -1.23 -1.08
CA THR A 109 -1.11 -1.64 -1.39
C THR A 109 -1.17 -2.39 -2.73
N GLN A 110 -0.51 -1.88 -3.77
CA GLN A 110 -0.45 -2.54 -5.07
C GLN A 110 0.34 -3.85 -5.03
N ILE A 111 1.47 -3.90 -4.30
CA ILE A 111 2.27 -5.13 -4.12
C ILE A 111 1.45 -6.24 -3.42
N ALA A 112 0.66 -5.88 -2.42
CA ALA A 112 -0.13 -6.84 -1.65
C ALA A 112 -1.45 -7.23 -2.33
N ALA A 113 -1.94 -6.43 -3.29
CA ALA A 113 -3.24 -6.64 -3.91
C ALA A 113 -3.28 -7.93 -4.73
N TYR A 114 -4.33 -8.73 -4.52
CA TYR A 114 -4.59 -9.95 -5.30
C TYR A 114 -4.75 -9.65 -6.79
N ASP A 115 -5.53 -8.61 -7.13
CA ASP A 115 -5.79 -8.23 -8.52
C ASP A 115 -4.53 -7.79 -9.26
N THR A 116 -3.61 -7.10 -8.59
CA THR A 116 -2.32 -6.71 -9.17
C THR A 116 -1.46 -7.93 -9.48
N ARG A 117 -1.38 -8.91 -8.56
CA ARG A 117 -0.67 -10.18 -8.78
C ARG A 117 -1.28 -10.97 -9.93
N ARG A 118 -2.61 -11.08 -9.95
CA ARG A 118 -3.35 -11.78 -11.00
C ARG A 118 -3.14 -11.13 -12.37
N GLU A 119 -3.24 -9.81 -12.46
CA GLU A 119 -3.07 -9.08 -13.72
C GLU A 119 -1.63 -9.18 -14.24
N PHE A 120 -0.63 -9.11 -13.35
CA PHE A 120 0.77 -9.33 -13.70
C PHE A 120 0.95 -10.69 -14.40
N TRP A 121 0.43 -11.76 -13.81
CA TRP A 121 0.56 -13.08 -14.40
C TRP A 121 -0.16 -13.21 -15.73
N LEU A 122 -1.38 -12.70 -15.86
CA LEU A 122 -2.15 -12.71 -17.12
C LEU A 122 -1.42 -11.99 -18.26
N LYS A 123 -0.63 -10.97 -17.95
CA LYS A 123 0.18 -10.23 -18.93
C LYS A 123 1.55 -10.86 -19.17
N SER A 124 2.04 -11.70 -18.25
CA SER A 124 3.37 -12.29 -18.32
C SER A 124 3.48 -13.34 -19.43
N ASP A 125 4.62 -13.37 -20.10
CA ASP A 125 4.92 -14.42 -21.08
C ASP A 125 5.10 -15.78 -20.40
N TYR A 126 5.52 -15.78 -19.12
CA TYR A 126 5.65 -17.01 -18.35
C TYR A 126 4.31 -17.76 -18.24
N TYR A 127 3.24 -17.08 -17.84
CA TYR A 127 1.90 -17.68 -17.75
C TYR A 127 1.42 -18.18 -19.11
N LYS A 128 1.56 -17.36 -20.17
CA LYS A 128 1.14 -17.73 -21.54
C LYS A 128 1.83 -18.98 -22.07
N GLN A 129 3.09 -19.21 -21.70
CA GLN A 129 3.86 -20.39 -22.13
C GLN A 129 3.48 -21.65 -21.37
N HIS A 130 2.90 -21.56 -20.18
CA HIS A 130 2.55 -22.67 -19.31
C HIS A 130 1.06 -23.01 -19.33
N GLN A 131 0.25 -22.29 -20.12
CA GLN A 131 -1.15 -22.62 -20.33
C GLN A 131 -1.31 -23.95 -21.08
N GLU A 132 -2.20 -24.80 -20.59
CA GLU A 132 -2.54 -26.08 -21.22
C GLU A 132 -3.71 -25.97 -22.20
N GLY A 133 -4.45 -24.82 -22.20
CA GLY A 133 -5.63 -24.58 -23.04
C GLY A 133 -6.92 -25.16 -22.44
N ASP A 134 -6.86 -25.75 -21.24
CA ASP A 134 -8.05 -26.12 -20.47
C ASP A 134 -8.36 -25.04 -19.42
N ALA A 135 -9.56 -24.48 -19.48
CA ALA A 135 -9.96 -23.36 -18.61
C ALA A 135 -9.82 -23.66 -17.10
N LYS A 136 -10.02 -24.91 -16.69
CA LYS A 136 -9.91 -25.31 -15.28
C LYS A 136 -8.45 -25.47 -14.86
N ALA A 137 -7.62 -26.07 -15.71
CA ALA A 137 -6.18 -26.23 -15.47
C ALA A 137 -5.49 -24.86 -15.47
N ASP A 138 -5.81 -24.00 -16.43
CA ASP A 138 -5.25 -22.65 -16.56
C ASP A 138 -5.65 -21.77 -15.36
N ALA A 139 -6.88 -21.90 -14.85
CA ALA A 139 -7.31 -21.20 -13.64
C ALA A 139 -6.57 -21.69 -12.38
N ALA A 140 -6.34 -22.98 -12.24
CA ALA A 140 -5.58 -23.54 -11.13
C ALA A 140 -4.10 -23.12 -11.17
N LEU A 141 -3.49 -23.14 -12.35
CA LEU A 141 -2.14 -22.61 -12.54
C LEU A 141 -2.04 -21.14 -12.16
N LEU A 142 -2.99 -20.31 -12.59
CA LEU A 142 -3.01 -18.89 -12.27
C LEU A 142 -3.11 -18.66 -10.75
N ASP A 143 -3.93 -19.43 -10.06
CA ASP A 143 -4.07 -19.32 -8.59
C ASP A 143 -2.78 -19.76 -7.88
N GLU A 144 -2.10 -20.82 -8.33
CA GLU A 144 -0.79 -21.20 -7.80
C GLU A 144 0.24 -20.08 -7.99
N LEU A 145 0.34 -19.52 -9.19
CA LEU A 145 1.29 -18.46 -9.52
C LEU A 145 1.03 -17.17 -8.70
N VAL A 146 -0.23 -16.80 -8.48
CA VAL A 146 -0.59 -15.66 -7.64
C VAL A 146 -0.11 -15.86 -6.19
N ASN A 147 -0.20 -17.10 -5.69
CA ASN A 147 0.26 -17.46 -4.35
C ASN A 147 1.79 -17.60 -4.22
N ASP A 148 2.51 -17.79 -5.34
CA ASP A 148 3.97 -17.80 -5.37
C ASP A 148 4.58 -16.40 -5.14
N ILE A 149 3.78 -15.34 -5.26
CA ILE A 149 4.16 -13.96 -4.87
C ILE A 149 3.67 -13.71 -3.45
N GLN A 150 4.60 -13.50 -2.53
CA GLN A 150 4.32 -13.25 -1.12
C GLN A 150 4.85 -11.88 -0.70
N PHE A 151 3.97 -11.07 -0.13
CA PHE A 151 4.34 -9.85 0.57
C PHE A 151 4.41 -10.15 2.07
N ILE A 152 5.51 -9.77 2.70
CA ILE A 152 5.76 -9.95 4.13
C ILE A 152 5.94 -8.54 4.71
N PRO A 153 4.91 -8.00 5.40
CA PRO A 153 4.99 -6.68 6.00
C PRO A 153 6.02 -6.64 7.14
N HIS A 154 6.54 -5.47 7.40
CA HIS A 154 7.38 -5.24 8.58
C HIS A 154 6.59 -5.57 9.86
N ASP A 155 7.32 -6.10 10.84
CA ASP A 155 6.83 -6.34 12.20
C ASP A 155 7.94 -5.90 13.14
N ASP A 156 7.70 -4.89 13.95
CA ASP A 156 8.66 -4.29 14.88
C ASP A 156 9.42 -5.32 15.75
N LYS A 157 8.87 -6.51 15.91
CA LYS A 157 9.45 -7.58 16.72
C LYS A 157 10.28 -8.59 15.93
N LYS A 158 10.03 -8.76 14.63
CA LYS A 158 10.59 -9.88 13.85
C LYS A 158 11.20 -9.47 12.51
N VAL A 159 10.61 -8.51 11.82
CA VAL A 159 10.96 -8.13 10.45
C VAL A 159 11.03 -6.61 10.37
N LEU A 160 12.25 -6.07 10.31
CA LEU A 160 12.49 -4.62 10.36
C LEU A 160 11.97 -3.85 9.13
N ASN A 161 11.80 -4.53 7.98
CA ASN A 161 11.43 -3.87 6.73
C ASN A 161 10.51 -4.75 5.91
N ASP A 162 9.69 -4.13 5.06
CA ASP A 162 8.82 -4.83 4.13
C ASP A 162 9.62 -5.64 3.13
N SER A 163 9.22 -6.89 2.92
CA SER A 163 9.89 -7.77 1.98
C SER A 163 8.90 -8.43 1.02
N ILE A 164 9.38 -8.63 -0.21
CA ILE A 164 8.62 -9.25 -1.29
C ILE A 164 9.39 -10.48 -1.73
N LYS A 165 8.72 -11.61 -1.75
CA LYS A 165 9.27 -12.90 -2.15
C LYS A 165 8.52 -13.45 -3.35
N LEU A 166 9.23 -13.95 -4.35
CA LEU A 166 8.65 -14.65 -5.50
C LEU A 166 9.36 -15.97 -5.71
N THR A 167 8.56 -17.02 -5.84
CA THR A 167 9.04 -18.38 -6.04
C THR A 167 8.86 -18.77 -7.51
N ALA A 168 9.91 -19.37 -8.12
CA ALA A 168 9.89 -19.88 -9.49
C ALA A 168 10.73 -21.16 -9.61
N GLU A 169 10.70 -21.79 -10.79
CA GLU A 169 11.39 -23.06 -11.08
C GLU A 169 12.91 -22.94 -11.13
N SER A 170 13.43 -21.76 -11.46
CA SER A 170 14.86 -21.50 -11.51
C SER A 170 15.25 -20.19 -10.81
N SER A 171 16.50 -20.13 -10.33
CA SER A 171 17.09 -18.97 -9.66
C SER A 171 16.98 -17.69 -10.52
N ARG A 172 17.32 -17.80 -11.80
CA ARG A 172 17.27 -16.69 -12.76
C ARG A 172 15.83 -16.21 -13.01
N GLN A 173 14.89 -17.13 -13.19
CA GLN A 173 13.47 -16.79 -13.39
C GLN A 173 12.88 -16.12 -12.15
N ALA A 174 13.15 -16.63 -10.94
CA ALA A 174 12.69 -16.04 -9.70
C ALA A 174 13.16 -14.58 -9.57
N ASN A 175 14.43 -14.28 -9.84
CA ASN A 175 14.97 -12.94 -9.84
C ASN A 175 14.32 -12.05 -10.91
N GLN A 176 14.23 -12.53 -12.14
CA GLN A 176 13.70 -11.75 -13.26
C GLN A 176 12.21 -11.44 -13.07
N LEU A 177 11.41 -12.44 -12.70
CA LEU A 177 9.96 -12.27 -12.46
C LEU A 177 9.70 -11.35 -11.27
N LEU A 178 10.49 -11.44 -10.18
CA LEU A 178 10.35 -10.54 -9.05
C LEU A 178 10.63 -9.08 -9.43
N ARG A 179 11.68 -8.82 -10.23
CA ARG A 179 11.96 -7.47 -10.74
C ARG A 179 10.83 -6.95 -11.62
N GLN A 180 10.32 -7.77 -12.51
CA GLN A 180 9.19 -7.43 -13.38
C GLN A 180 7.93 -7.15 -12.58
N TYR A 181 7.63 -7.96 -11.56
CA TYR A 181 6.47 -7.76 -10.69
C TYR A 181 6.55 -6.44 -9.90
N ILE A 182 7.70 -6.16 -9.29
CA ILE A 182 7.91 -4.90 -8.57
C ILE A 182 7.75 -3.70 -9.49
N ALA A 183 8.33 -3.74 -10.69
CA ALA A 183 8.18 -2.68 -11.68
C ALA A 183 6.72 -2.52 -12.13
N PHE A 184 6.00 -3.62 -12.34
CA PHE A 184 4.57 -3.61 -12.69
C PHE A 184 3.71 -2.99 -11.58
N ALA A 185 3.91 -3.41 -10.33
CA ALA A 185 3.18 -2.86 -9.18
C ALA A 185 3.49 -1.37 -8.99
N ASN A 186 4.76 -0.96 -9.18
CA ASN A 186 5.14 0.46 -9.12
C ASN A 186 4.47 1.28 -10.23
N SER A 187 4.37 0.76 -11.46
CA SER A 187 3.69 1.49 -12.54
C SER A 187 2.20 1.69 -12.25
N ARG A 188 1.55 0.73 -11.59
CA ARG A 188 0.16 0.89 -11.13
C ARG A 188 0.05 1.91 -10.00
N ALA A 189 0.96 1.85 -9.03
CA ALA A 189 0.98 2.80 -7.92
C ALA A 189 1.20 4.24 -8.42
N SER A 190 2.18 4.46 -9.30
CA SER A 190 2.45 5.78 -9.87
C SER A 190 1.30 6.31 -10.72
N ALA A 191 0.62 5.45 -11.51
CA ALA A 191 -0.55 5.83 -12.27
C ALA A 191 -1.71 6.26 -11.35
N HIS A 192 -2.01 5.46 -10.32
CA HIS A 192 -3.06 5.78 -9.35
C HIS A 192 -2.79 7.10 -8.61
N LEU A 193 -1.57 7.29 -8.11
CA LEU A 193 -1.16 8.52 -7.44
C LEU A 193 -1.22 9.75 -8.36
N ASN A 194 -0.82 9.61 -9.63
CA ASN A 194 -0.96 10.67 -10.63
C ASN A 194 -2.42 11.03 -10.89
N ASP A 195 -3.29 10.04 -10.96
CA ASP A 195 -4.73 10.27 -11.16
C ASP A 195 -5.36 10.93 -9.93
N GLU A 196 -4.93 10.59 -8.72
CA GLU A 196 -5.34 11.27 -7.48
C GLU A 196 -4.92 12.75 -7.51
N VAL A 197 -3.66 13.05 -7.88
CA VAL A 197 -3.18 14.44 -8.00
C VAL A 197 -4.00 15.21 -9.03
N LYS A 198 -4.26 14.65 -10.21
CA LYS A 198 -5.09 15.29 -11.25
C LYS A 198 -6.51 15.56 -10.75
N GLY A 199 -7.11 14.59 -10.06
CA GLY A 199 -8.44 14.73 -9.46
C GLY A 199 -8.48 15.82 -8.39
N ALA A 200 -7.49 15.85 -7.48
CA ALA A 200 -7.36 16.88 -6.47
C ALA A 200 -7.14 18.26 -7.09
N TRP A 201 -6.26 18.36 -8.10
CA TRP A 201 -6.01 19.58 -8.85
C TRP A 201 -7.27 20.17 -9.47
N THR A 202 -8.03 19.36 -10.21
CA THR A 202 -9.29 19.76 -10.83
C THR A 202 -10.31 20.19 -9.78
N THR A 203 -10.42 19.48 -8.68
CA THR A 203 -11.31 19.81 -7.57
C THR A 203 -10.96 21.17 -6.95
N ARG A 204 -9.65 21.44 -6.77
CA ARG A 204 -9.17 22.72 -6.24
C ARG A 204 -9.41 23.87 -7.22
N ALA A 205 -9.20 23.66 -8.53
CA ALA A 205 -9.50 24.64 -9.55
C ALA A 205 -10.99 25.05 -9.52
N HIS A 206 -11.90 24.07 -9.46
CA HIS A 206 -13.33 24.35 -9.36
C HIS A 206 -13.72 25.07 -8.07
N SER A 207 -13.12 24.68 -6.93
CA SER A 207 -13.38 25.32 -5.65
C SER A 207 -12.92 26.78 -5.64
N MET A 208 -11.75 27.04 -6.22
CA MET A 208 -11.18 28.38 -6.34
C MET A 208 -11.98 29.27 -7.30
N ASP A 209 -12.42 28.74 -8.44
CA ASP A 209 -13.29 29.44 -9.38
C ASP A 209 -14.63 29.85 -8.71
N ALA A 210 -15.24 28.95 -7.94
CA ALA A 210 -16.44 29.25 -7.18
C ALA A 210 -16.21 30.34 -6.11
N LEU A 211 -15.04 30.33 -5.45
CA LEU A 211 -14.66 31.34 -4.47
C LEU A 211 -14.51 32.72 -5.12
N VAL A 212 -13.74 32.81 -6.21
CA VAL A 212 -13.53 34.07 -6.96
C VAL A 212 -14.85 34.61 -7.47
N LYS A 213 -15.69 33.79 -8.10
CA LYS A 213 -17.03 34.20 -8.55
C LYS A 213 -17.91 34.70 -7.41
N ARG A 214 -17.84 34.06 -6.25
CA ARG A 214 -18.58 34.53 -5.05
C ARG A 214 -18.09 35.91 -4.61
N GLN A 215 -16.75 36.12 -4.54
CA GLN A 215 -16.17 37.41 -4.18
C GLN A 215 -16.59 38.50 -5.17
N GLU A 216 -16.59 38.22 -6.47
CA GLU A 216 -17.08 39.15 -7.50
C GLU A 216 -18.55 39.49 -7.30
N MET A 217 -19.39 38.48 -7.08
CA MET A 217 -20.85 38.74 -6.89
C MET A 217 -21.11 39.57 -5.64
N VAL A 218 -20.38 39.31 -4.52
CA VAL A 218 -20.50 40.10 -3.30
C VAL A 218 -20.06 41.53 -3.54
N ALA A 219 -18.89 41.74 -4.15
CA ALA A 219 -18.35 43.07 -4.44
C ALA A 219 -19.32 43.87 -5.34
N LYS A 220 -19.86 43.26 -6.40
CA LYS A 220 -20.86 43.88 -7.29
C LYS A 220 -22.18 44.19 -6.56
N ALA A 221 -22.62 43.30 -5.65
CA ALA A 221 -23.84 43.54 -4.87
C ALA A 221 -23.68 44.71 -3.87
N VAL A 222 -22.52 44.81 -3.22
CA VAL A 222 -22.19 45.92 -2.32
C VAL A 222 -22.13 47.23 -3.11
N TYR A 223 -21.37 47.25 -4.22
CA TYR A 223 -21.26 48.39 -5.12
C TYR A 223 -22.63 48.90 -5.60
N ASN A 224 -23.50 48.01 -6.08
CA ASN A 224 -24.83 48.37 -6.55
C ASN A 224 -25.72 48.93 -5.42
N ARG A 225 -25.58 48.42 -4.20
CA ARG A 225 -26.27 48.92 -3.01
C ARG A 225 -25.82 50.36 -2.67
N GLU A 226 -24.53 50.59 -2.61
CA GLU A 226 -23.97 51.93 -2.34
C GLU A 226 -24.38 52.93 -3.41
N MET A 227 -24.28 52.53 -4.69
CA MET A 227 -24.78 53.34 -5.82
C MET A 227 -26.22 53.77 -5.65
N ASN A 228 -27.10 52.78 -5.36
CA ASN A 228 -28.53 53.06 -5.18
C ASN A 228 -28.80 54.01 -4.01
N VAL A 229 -28.09 53.84 -2.90
CA VAL A 229 -28.21 54.71 -1.72
C VAL A 229 -27.79 56.15 -2.05
N LEU A 230 -26.63 56.33 -2.72
CA LEU A 230 -26.14 57.64 -3.15
C LEU A 230 -27.10 58.33 -4.16
N GLN A 231 -27.58 57.59 -5.17
CA GLN A 231 -28.52 58.11 -6.19
C GLN A 231 -29.84 58.53 -5.53
N GLN A 232 -30.40 57.72 -4.63
CA GLN A 232 -31.64 58.07 -3.90
C GLN A 232 -31.42 59.27 -3.01
N SER A 233 -30.31 59.34 -2.28
CA SER A 233 -29.95 60.46 -1.41
C SER A 233 -29.74 61.75 -2.19
N LEU A 234 -29.08 61.68 -3.35
CA LEU A 234 -28.92 62.82 -4.26
C LEU A 234 -30.27 63.37 -4.73
N LYS A 235 -31.20 62.49 -5.18
CA LYS A 235 -32.53 62.85 -5.60
C LYS A 235 -33.35 63.53 -4.51
N ILE A 236 -33.20 63.10 -3.22
CA ILE A 236 -33.83 63.73 -2.06
C ILE A 236 -33.23 65.11 -1.82
N ALA A 237 -31.87 65.23 -1.78
CA ALA A 237 -31.18 66.48 -1.57
C ALA A 237 -31.53 67.57 -2.59
N GLU A 238 -31.60 67.17 -3.89
CA GLU A 238 -32.00 68.03 -4.97
C GLU A 238 -33.44 68.52 -4.82
N LYS A 239 -34.40 67.65 -4.50
CA LYS A 239 -35.80 68.00 -4.30
C LYS A 239 -36.00 68.91 -3.07
N GLN A 240 -35.21 68.78 -2.06
CA GLN A 240 -35.25 69.60 -0.84
C GLN A 240 -34.38 70.86 -0.92
N GLY A 241 -33.62 71.04 -2.02
CA GLY A 241 -32.74 72.19 -2.21
C GLY A 241 -31.54 72.24 -1.25
N ILE A 242 -31.11 71.11 -0.73
CA ILE A 242 -29.98 70.98 0.17
C ILE A 242 -28.67 71.06 -0.63
N ARG A 243 -28.00 72.24 -0.57
CA ARG A 243 -26.77 72.52 -1.32
C ARG A 243 -25.51 72.49 -0.44
N ARG A 244 -25.64 72.40 0.87
CA ARG A 244 -24.50 72.38 1.82
C ARG A 244 -24.70 71.26 2.79
N ASN A 245 -23.57 70.72 3.26
CA ASN A 245 -23.60 69.75 4.30
C ASN A 245 -24.29 70.26 5.55
N GLN A 246 -25.30 69.56 6.04
CA GLN A 246 -26.11 69.88 7.24
C GLN A 246 -25.81 68.97 8.43
N THR A 247 -24.74 68.16 8.37
CA THR A 247 -24.36 67.25 9.45
C THR A 247 -22.86 67.34 9.75
N ASP A 248 -22.48 67.26 11.02
CA ASP A 248 -21.10 67.15 11.47
C ASP A 248 -20.65 65.68 11.58
N THR A 249 -21.54 64.74 11.33
CA THR A 249 -21.26 63.29 11.41
C THR A 249 -20.38 62.88 10.21
N PRO A 250 -19.27 62.18 10.45
CA PRO A 250 -18.47 61.63 9.37
C PRO A 250 -19.30 60.74 8.43
N VAL A 251 -18.98 60.74 7.13
CA VAL A 251 -19.78 60.09 6.09
C VAL A 251 -19.93 58.58 6.33
N ASP A 252 -18.87 57.95 6.78
CA ASP A 252 -18.79 56.51 7.12
C ASP A 252 -19.65 56.09 8.33
N GLN A 253 -20.07 57.06 9.18
CA GLN A 253 -20.94 56.83 10.31
C GLN A 253 -22.37 57.32 10.09
N LEU A 254 -22.65 57.91 8.94
CA LEU A 254 -23.96 58.45 8.65
C LEU A 254 -24.89 57.33 8.17
N PRO A 255 -26.06 57.12 8.79
CA PRO A 255 -27.03 56.14 8.30
C PRO A 255 -27.51 56.46 6.89
N ASP A 256 -27.73 55.42 6.07
CA ASP A 256 -28.21 55.53 4.67
C ASP A 256 -29.44 56.47 4.55
N SER A 257 -30.34 56.38 5.51
CA SER A 257 -31.57 57.19 5.53
C SER A 257 -31.31 58.71 5.73
N LYS A 258 -30.12 59.11 6.13
CA LYS A 258 -29.73 60.51 6.41
C LYS A 258 -28.63 61.02 5.44
N MET A 259 -28.18 60.20 4.50
CA MET A 259 -27.14 60.56 3.54
C MET A 259 -27.49 61.83 2.73
N PHE A 260 -28.79 62.13 2.48
CA PHE A 260 -29.21 63.33 1.77
C PHE A 260 -28.79 64.64 2.47
N MET A 261 -28.47 64.61 3.82
CA MET A 261 -27.98 65.76 4.59
C MET A 261 -26.60 66.22 4.15
N LEU A 262 -25.84 65.40 3.44
CA LEU A 262 -24.53 65.75 2.88
C LEU A 262 -24.61 66.85 1.81
N GLY A 263 -25.80 67.02 1.19
CA GLY A 263 -26.05 68.00 0.12
C GLY A 263 -25.69 67.49 -1.27
N ALA A 264 -26.38 68.01 -2.26
CA ALA A 264 -26.29 67.50 -3.65
C ALA A 264 -24.87 67.53 -4.27
N PRO A 265 -24.02 68.59 -4.09
CA PRO A 265 -22.68 68.59 -4.70
C PRO A 265 -21.75 67.53 -4.17
N LEU A 266 -21.83 67.26 -2.84
CA LEU A 266 -20.97 66.24 -2.22
C LEU A 266 -21.42 64.84 -2.60
N LEU A 267 -22.73 64.58 -2.64
CA LEU A 267 -23.30 63.33 -3.07
C LEU A 267 -22.99 62.99 -4.55
N GLN A 268 -23.02 64.01 -5.42
CA GLN A 268 -22.63 63.88 -6.80
C GLN A 268 -21.12 63.52 -6.93
N ALA A 269 -20.25 64.21 -6.21
CA ALA A 269 -18.80 63.91 -6.20
C ALA A 269 -18.51 62.50 -5.69
N GLN A 270 -19.24 62.05 -4.64
CA GLN A 270 -19.10 60.66 -4.14
C GLN A 270 -19.59 59.62 -5.18
N LEU A 271 -20.68 59.90 -5.88
CA LEU A 271 -21.21 59.02 -6.90
C LEU A 271 -20.23 58.90 -8.08
N GLU A 272 -19.71 60.02 -8.59
CA GLU A 272 -18.66 60.06 -9.61
C GLU A 272 -17.37 59.30 -9.18
N THR A 273 -17.01 59.43 -7.94
CA THR A 273 -15.86 58.72 -7.34
C THR A 273 -16.12 57.21 -7.29
N LEU A 274 -17.31 56.80 -6.84
CA LEU A 274 -17.66 55.40 -6.75
C LEU A 274 -17.76 54.76 -8.15
N GLU A 275 -18.30 55.48 -9.13
CA GLU A 275 -18.32 55.04 -10.53
C GLU A 275 -16.91 54.88 -11.12
N ALA A 276 -16.01 55.81 -10.81
CA ALA A 276 -14.62 55.77 -11.30
C ALA A 276 -13.79 54.63 -10.69
N ILE A 277 -14.01 54.32 -9.39
CA ILE A 277 -13.29 53.25 -8.67
C ILE A 277 -13.87 51.89 -9.03
N GLY A 278 -15.19 51.78 -9.20
CA GLY A 278 -15.90 50.51 -9.41
C GLY A 278 -16.04 49.67 -8.14
N PRO A 279 -16.42 48.39 -8.28
CA PRO A 279 -16.56 47.47 -7.15
C PRO A 279 -15.25 47.27 -6.37
N LYS A 280 -15.33 47.38 -5.07
CA LYS A 280 -14.19 47.06 -4.16
C LYS A 280 -14.19 45.56 -3.87
N TYR A 281 -13.10 44.91 -4.22
CA TYR A 281 -12.90 43.48 -3.93
C TYR A 281 -12.26 43.30 -2.56
N ASP A 282 -12.41 42.08 -2.01
CA ASP A 282 -11.80 41.66 -0.76
C ASP A 282 -10.27 41.62 -0.88
N VAL A 283 -9.56 41.70 0.24
CA VAL A 283 -8.09 41.74 0.29
C VAL A 283 -7.45 40.51 -0.39
N ASP A 284 -8.11 39.34 -0.27
CA ASP A 284 -7.60 38.06 -0.81
C ASP A 284 -7.97 37.84 -2.27
N TYR A 285 -8.73 38.72 -2.90
CA TYR A 285 -9.27 38.52 -4.25
C TYR A 285 -8.16 38.35 -5.31
N ASP A 286 -7.20 39.24 -5.32
CA ASP A 286 -6.09 39.21 -6.31
C ASP A 286 -5.23 37.95 -6.11
N GLN A 287 -5.01 37.52 -4.86
CA GLN A 287 -4.31 36.28 -4.55
C GLN A 287 -5.09 35.05 -5.03
N ASN A 288 -6.41 35.03 -4.82
CA ASN A 288 -7.27 33.95 -5.28
C ASN A 288 -7.32 33.84 -6.81
N ILE A 289 -7.32 34.99 -7.54
CA ILE A 289 -7.20 35.00 -9.00
C ILE A 289 -5.85 34.41 -9.44
N ALA A 290 -4.76 34.82 -8.82
CA ALA A 290 -3.44 34.31 -9.16
C ALA A 290 -3.34 32.79 -8.91
N MET A 291 -3.90 32.30 -7.80
CA MET A 291 -3.99 30.87 -7.51
C MET A 291 -4.87 30.12 -8.53
N LEU A 292 -6.04 30.68 -8.90
CA LEU A 292 -6.90 30.11 -9.93
C LEU A 292 -6.18 30.03 -11.28
N ALA A 293 -5.44 31.08 -11.65
CA ALA A 293 -4.65 31.08 -12.88
C ALA A 293 -3.58 29.98 -12.88
N ALA A 294 -2.91 29.73 -11.74
CA ALA A 294 -1.97 28.64 -11.58
C ALA A 294 -2.63 27.25 -11.68
N LEU A 295 -3.82 27.09 -11.09
CA LEU A 295 -4.59 25.83 -11.14
C LEU A 295 -5.24 25.54 -12.49
N ASN A 296 -5.44 26.55 -13.34
CA ASN A 296 -5.96 26.38 -14.71
C ASN A 296 -4.91 25.84 -15.69
N VAL A 297 -3.66 25.70 -15.24
CA VAL A 297 -2.60 24.99 -15.97
C VAL A 297 -2.56 23.55 -15.44
N ASP A 298 -2.58 22.57 -16.35
CA ASP A 298 -2.51 21.16 -15.97
C ASP A 298 -1.22 20.86 -15.19
N PRO A 299 -1.28 20.00 -14.16
CA PRO A 299 -0.09 19.62 -13.42
C PRO A 299 0.91 18.88 -14.31
N THR A 300 2.17 19.29 -14.27
CA THR A 300 3.25 18.61 -14.99
C THR A 300 3.64 17.35 -14.22
N LEU A 301 3.08 16.22 -14.59
CA LEU A 301 3.36 14.91 -13.99
C LEU A 301 4.14 14.05 -14.97
N GLN A 302 5.09 13.27 -14.45
CA GLN A 302 5.73 12.20 -15.21
C GLN A 302 4.85 10.94 -15.16
N ASP A 303 4.79 10.20 -16.27
CA ASP A 303 3.94 9.00 -16.36
C ASP A 303 4.32 7.93 -15.33
N GLN A 304 5.61 7.83 -14.99
CA GLN A 304 6.11 6.87 -14.01
C GLN A 304 7.20 7.52 -13.15
N PHE A 305 7.12 7.28 -11.87
CA PHE A 305 8.13 7.61 -10.88
C PHE A 305 8.31 6.41 -9.93
N GLN A 306 9.35 6.42 -9.12
CA GLN A 306 9.64 5.32 -8.22
C GLN A 306 9.09 5.59 -6.82
N ALA A 307 7.98 4.92 -6.48
CA ALA A 307 7.29 5.07 -5.19
C ALA A 307 7.91 4.24 -4.06
N TYR A 308 9.10 3.68 -4.24
CA TYR A 308 9.84 2.90 -3.26
C TYR A 308 11.34 3.06 -3.44
N ARG A 309 12.11 2.65 -2.43
CA ARG A 309 13.56 2.51 -2.49
C ARG A 309 13.92 1.06 -2.18
N TYR A 310 14.90 0.48 -2.89
CA TYR A 310 15.45 -0.80 -2.49
C TYR A 310 16.42 -0.64 -1.31
N LEU A 311 16.24 -1.41 -0.25
CA LEU A 311 17.26 -1.72 0.74
C LEU A 311 18.04 -2.97 0.35
N ARG A 312 17.34 -3.92 -0.31
CA ARG A 312 17.94 -5.08 -0.94
C ARG A 312 17.31 -5.30 -2.31
N THR A 313 18.10 -5.18 -3.34
CA THR A 313 17.66 -5.49 -4.70
C THR A 313 17.45 -6.99 -4.86
N PRO A 314 16.48 -7.43 -5.70
CA PRO A 314 16.36 -8.85 -6.02
C PRO A 314 17.65 -9.38 -6.64
N GLU A 315 18.15 -10.48 -6.09
CA GLU A 315 19.34 -11.21 -6.57
C GLU A 315 18.99 -12.65 -6.88
N GLU A 316 19.83 -13.30 -7.70
CA GLU A 316 19.66 -14.73 -7.96
C GLU A 316 19.94 -15.52 -6.69
N PRO A 317 18.94 -16.30 -6.16
CA PRO A 317 19.14 -17.08 -4.97
C PRO A 317 20.22 -18.15 -5.19
N VAL A 318 21.13 -18.29 -4.22
CA VAL A 318 22.22 -19.27 -4.24
C VAL A 318 21.72 -20.65 -3.80
N THR A 319 20.72 -20.67 -2.91
CA THR A 319 20.17 -21.91 -2.34
C THR A 319 18.73 -22.08 -2.79
N ARG A 320 18.35 -23.31 -3.13
CA ARG A 320 16.97 -23.64 -3.44
C ARG A 320 16.14 -23.87 -2.20
N ASP A 321 14.87 -23.54 -2.25
CA ASP A 321 13.93 -23.73 -1.14
C ASP A 321 13.45 -25.18 -1.07
N SER A 322 13.19 -25.82 -2.20
CA SER A 322 12.67 -27.19 -2.30
C SER A 322 13.16 -27.89 -3.56
N PRO A 323 13.38 -29.23 -3.53
CA PRO A 323 13.48 -30.07 -2.35
C PRO A 323 14.84 -29.88 -1.62
N ARG A 324 14.84 -29.86 -0.29
CA ARG A 324 16.07 -29.87 0.52
C ARG A 324 16.64 -31.29 0.57
N ARG A 325 17.49 -31.62 -0.41
CA ARG A 325 18.00 -32.99 -0.63
C ARG A 325 18.59 -33.63 0.62
N ILE A 326 19.43 -32.88 1.33
CA ILE A 326 20.08 -33.38 2.56
C ILE A 326 19.05 -33.74 3.63
N PHE A 327 18.05 -32.88 3.83
CA PHE A 327 16.98 -33.12 4.80
C PHE A 327 16.14 -34.35 4.43
N LEU A 328 15.77 -34.50 3.14
CA LEU A 328 15.05 -35.67 2.65
C LEU A 328 15.85 -36.96 2.83
N MET A 329 17.15 -36.95 2.52
CA MET A 329 18.02 -38.11 2.75
C MET A 329 18.09 -38.53 4.22
N ILE A 330 18.23 -37.57 5.13
CA ILE A 330 18.29 -37.83 6.57
C ILE A 330 16.95 -38.38 7.07
N MET A 331 15.86 -37.74 6.70
CA MET A 331 14.52 -38.14 7.13
C MET A 331 14.16 -39.54 6.65
N TRP A 332 14.33 -39.84 5.35
CA TRP A 332 14.03 -41.15 4.79
C TRP A 332 15.04 -42.22 5.19
N GLY A 333 16.31 -41.82 5.42
CA GLY A 333 17.34 -42.72 6.03
C GLY A 333 16.95 -43.15 7.45
N ALA A 334 16.41 -42.23 8.26
CA ALA A 334 15.89 -42.55 9.59
C ALA A 334 14.69 -43.50 9.53
N VAL A 335 13.74 -43.26 8.60
CA VAL A 335 12.62 -44.19 8.37
C VAL A 335 13.12 -45.57 7.93
N GLY A 336 14.09 -45.63 7.01
CA GLY A 336 14.73 -46.87 6.58
C GLY A 336 15.43 -47.60 7.74
N ALA A 337 16.08 -46.89 8.66
CA ALA A 337 16.67 -47.45 9.88
C ALA A 337 15.61 -48.04 10.83
N LEU A 338 14.48 -47.37 11.02
CA LEU A 338 13.37 -47.88 11.83
C LEU A 338 12.76 -49.17 11.23
N VAL A 339 12.53 -49.18 9.91
CA VAL A 339 12.05 -50.37 9.21
C VAL A 339 13.10 -51.51 9.32
N GLY A 340 14.38 -51.17 9.16
CA GLY A 340 15.47 -52.11 9.33
C GLY A 340 15.56 -52.71 10.75
N ALA A 341 15.33 -51.91 11.79
CA ALA A 341 15.23 -52.35 13.16
C ALA A 341 14.07 -53.34 13.37
N GLY A 342 12.88 -53.02 12.78
CA GLY A 342 11.72 -53.92 12.80
C GLY A 342 12.02 -55.28 12.13
N VAL A 343 12.64 -55.28 10.95
CA VAL A 343 13.08 -56.52 10.28
C VAL A 343 14.09 -57.29 11.07
N ALA A 344 15.06 -56.63 11.68
CA ALA A 344 16.06 -57.28 12.55
C ALA A 344 15.42 -57.95 13.76
N LEU A 345 14.46 -57.33 14.42
CA LEU A 345 13.69 -57.87 15.55
C LEU A 345 12.87 -59.10 15.17
N VAL A 346 12.10 -59.03 14.06
CA VAL A 346 11.30 -60.16 13.57
C VAL A 346 12.15 -61.37 13.18
N ARG A 347 13.34 -61.11 12.59
CA ARG A 347 14.25 -62.17 12.23
C ARG A 347 14.97 -62.78 13.41
N CYS A 348 15.24 -61.99 14.46
CA CYS A 348 15.81 -62.48 15.72
C CYS A 348 14.79 -63.29 16.55
N SER A 349 13.50 -62.96 16.47
CA SER A 349 12.41 -63.67 17.11
C SER A 349 12.09 -65.03 16.47
N ARG A 350 12.50 -65.26 15.20
CA ARG A 350 12.27 -66.53 14.50
C ARG A 350 13.45 -67.50 14.60
N LYS A 351 14.54 -67.14 15.22
CA LYS A 351 15.66 -68.04 15.56
C LYS A 351 15.67 -68.34 17.05
#